data_ea57120c4ab7aaa3f92f5e8f27d65416
#
_entry.id   ea57120c4ab7aaa3f92f5e8f27d65416
#
_cell.length_a   1.000
_cell.length_b   1.000
_cell.length_c   1.000
_cell.angle_alpha   90.00
_cell.angle_beta   90.00
_cell.angle_gamma   90.00
#
_symmetry.space_group_name_H-M   'P 1'
#
loop_
_entity.id
_entity.type
_entity.pdbx_description
1 polymer ?
#
loop_
_entity_poly.entity_id
_entity_poly.type
_entity_poly.pdbx_seq_one_letter_code
_entity_poly.pdbx_strand_id
1 'polypeptide(L)'
;MKRLGIERFPAFLLCVVMCCYAPFVMLIAVRLRIDLAYDGTDFYGWAKQPDMRTVQGEIERVLHTILRVPEGDDNEPLRLTVAGRTDTGVHASHQVCHLDINEETLARCVGHMQVEPVMALTRRLQRMLPNDIAIHSIKEAPEGFDARFSALERTYVYRIADRSSEI
;
A
#
# COMPACT_ATOMS: atom_id res chain seq x y z
N MET A 1 -25.45 67.85 -22.12
CA MET A 1 -24.35 67.35 -21.29
C MET A 1 -24.95 66.47 -20.18
N LYS A 2 -24.95 65.17 -20.33
CA LYS A 2 -25.41 64.21 -19.29
C LYS A 2 -24.15 63.61 -18.66
N ARG A 3 -24.02 63.76 -17.33
CA ARG A 3 -22.94 63.19 -16.54
C ARG A 3 -23.26 61.70 -16.28
N LEU A 4 -22.35 60.82 -16.69
CA LEU A 4 -22.38 59.40 -16.26
C LEU A 4 -21.96 59.32 -14.80
N GLY A 5 -22.85 58.76 -13.98
CA GLY A 5 -22.55 58.41 -12.59
C GLY A 5 -21.74 57.14 -12.54
N ILE A 6 -20.61 57.18 -11.85
CA ILE A 6 -19.78 56.00 -11.52
C ILE A 6 -20.42 55.37 -10.30
N GLU A 7 -21.09 54.23 -10.49
CA GLU A 7 -21.55 53.42 -9.37
C GLU A 7 -20.34 52.72 -8.72
N ARG A 8 -20.14 53.02 -7.45
CA ARG A 8 -19.16 52.33 -6.60
C ARG A 8 -19.72 50.95 -6.21
N PHE A 9 -19.16 49.90 -6.75
CA PHE A 9 -19.40 48.53 -6.25
C PHE A 9 -18.77 48.39 -4.85
N PRO A 10 -19.50 47.83 -3.87
CA PRO A 10 -18.99 47.64 -2.52
C PRO A 10 -17.83 46.62 -2.52
N ALA A 11 -16.75 46.96 -1.83
CA ALA A 11 -15.53 46.16 -1.69
C ALA A 11 -15.73 44.76 -1.02
N PHE A 12 -16.96 44.43 -0.70
CA PHE A 12 -17.31 43.15 -0.05
C PHE A 12 -17.46 41.96 -1.02
N LEU A 13 -17.55 42.24 -2.33
CA LEU A 13 -17.75 41.17 -3.31
C LEU A 13 -16.44 40.56 -3.83
N LEU A 14 -15.30 41.19 -3.56
CA LEU A 14 -13.99 40.73 -4.02
C LEU A 14 -13.36 39.70 -3.05
N CYS A 15 -13.85 39.62 -1.83
CA CYS A 15 -13.28 38.72 -0.81
C CYS A 15 -13.82 37.30 -0.85
N VAL A 16 -14.99 37.07 -1.49
CA VAL A 16 -15.63 35.73 -1.52
C VAL A 16 -15.11 34.85 -2.67
N VAL A 17 -14.53 35.45 -3.70
CA VAL A 17 -14.03 34.66 -4.86
C VAL A 17 -12.59 34.16 -4.68
N MET A 18 -11.80 34.76 -3.76
CA MET A 18 -10.42 34.32 -3.49
C MET A 18 -10.28 33.18 -2.47
N CYS A 19 -11.37 32.82 -1.77
CA CYS A 19 -11.30 31.78 -0.74
C CYS A 19 -11.60 30.34 -1.26
N CYS A 20 -11.93 30.18 -2.56
CA CYS A 20 -12.26 28.87 -3.14
C CYS A 20 -11.18 28.29 -4.05
N TYR A 21 -10.02 28.94 -4.20
CA TYR A 21 -8.85 28.37 -4.86
C TYR A 21 -7.82 27.90 -3.83
N ALA A 22 -8.23 27.00 -2.93
CA ALA A 22 -7.24 26.05 -2.43
C ALA A 22 -6.82 25.21 -3.65
N PRO A 23 -5.52 25.13 -4.00
CA PRO A 23 -5.11 24.22 -5.06
C PRO A 23 -5.56 22.83 -4.59
N PHE A 24 -6.51 22.24 -5.30
CA PHE A 24 -6.79 20.82 -5.21
C PHE A 24 -5.53 20.14 -5.73
N VAL A 25 -4.57 19.92 -4.82
CA VAL A 25 -3.40 19.11 -5.09
C VAL A 25 -3.98 17.71 -5.33
N MET A 26 -4.14 17.38 -6.59
CA MET A 26 -4.48 16.04 -7.02
C MET A 26 -3.32 15.16 -6.54
N LEU A 27 -3.49 14.55 -5.36
CA LEU A 27 -2.54 13.57 -4.83
C LEU A 27 -2.46 12.45 -5.87
N ILE A 28 -1.39 12.44 -6.63
CA ILE A 28 -1.13 11.37 -7.60
C ILE A 28 -0.85 10.12 -6.78
N ALA A 29 -1.82 9.21 -6.77
CA ALA A 29 -1.67 7.93 -6.13
C ALA A 29 -1.01 6.96 -7.10
N VAL A 30 0.06 6.31 -6.66
CA VAL A 30 0.73 5.24 -7.39
C VAL A 30 0.26 3.91 -6.82
N ARG A 31 -0.12 2.99 -7.69
CA ARG A 31 -0.39 1.60 -7.30
C ARG A 31 0.87 0.77 -7.46
N LEU A 32 1.32 0.18 -6.36
CA LEU A 32 2.45 -0.73 -6.33
C LEU A 32 1.97 -2.19 -6.29
N ARG A 33 2.40 -3.00 -7.24
CA ARG A 33 2.28 -4.46 -7.18
C ARG A 33 3.46 -5.01 -6.39
N ILE A 34 3.15 -5.88 -5.43
CA ILE A 34 4.11 -6.53 -4.55
C ILE A 34 3.97 -8.04 -4.73
N ASP A 35 5.04 -8.68 -5.18
CA ASP A 35 5.16 -10.13 -5.29
C ASP A 35 6.01 -10.63 -4.11
N LEU A 36 5.49 -11.61 -3.35
CA LEU A 36 6.10 -12.08 -2.12
C LEU A 36 5.85 -13.57 -1.86
N ALA A 37 6.63 -14.13 -0.95
CA ALA A 37 6.41 -15.47 -0.38
C ALA A 37 6.40 -15.39 1.14
N TYR A 38 5.83 -16.38 1.81
CA TYR A 38 5.90 -16.52 3.26
C TYR A 38 5.74 -17.96 3.72
N ASP A 39 6.43 -18.26 4.82
CA ASP A 39 6.17 -19.43 5.63
C ASP A 39 5.02 -19.11 6.60
N GLY A 40 3.89 -19.77 6.43
CA GLY A 40 2.67 -19.50 7.19
C GLY A 40 2.63 -20.14 8.58
N THR A 41 3.63 -20.94 8.97
CA THR A 41 3.63 -21.76 10.18
C THR A 41 3.22 -20.96 11.42
N ASP A 42 3.81 -19.77 11.61
CA ASP A 42 3.59 -18.94 12.79
C ASP A 42 2.62 -17.78 12.54
N PHE A 43 1.83 -17.85 11.46
CA PHE A 43 0.84 -16.83 11.12
C PHE A 43 -0.60 -17.33 11.29
N TYR A 44 -1.44 -16.46 11.83
CA TYR A 44 -2.91 -16.66 11.86
C TYR A 44 -3.55 -16.25 10.53
N GLY A 45 -2.91 -16.68 9.43
CA GLY A 45 -3.33 -16.40 8.06
C GLY A 45 -2.86 -15.05 7.53
N TRP A 46 -3.43 -14.66 6.39
CA TRP A 46 -3.08 -13.41 5.71
C TRP A 46 -3.68 -12.17 6.39
N ALA A 47 -5.01 -12.15 6.57
CA ALA A 47 -5.74 -10.93 6.89
C ALA A 47 -5.42 -10.40 8.28
N LYS A 48 -5.16 -9.08 8.39
CA LYS A 48 -4.91 -8.40 9.68
C LYS A 48 -6.10 -8.62 10.63
N GLN A 49 -5.78 -9.05 11.84
CA GLN A 49 -6.72 -9.29 12.95
C GLN A 49 -6.16 -8.67 14.22
N PRO A 50 -7.02 -8.18 15.15
CA PRO A 50 -6.57 -7.70 16.44
C PRO A 50 -5.81 -8.80 17.20
N ASP A 51 -4.71 -8.42 17.84
CA ASP A 51 -3.89 -9.25 18.74
C ASP A 51 -3.32 -10.55 18.12
N MET A 52 -3.42 -10.69 16.79
CA MET A 52 -2.92 -11.86 16.06
C MET A 52 -1.79 -11.50 15.12
N ARG A 53 -0.76 -12.35 15.09
CA ARG A 53 0.33 -12.23 14.11
C ARG A 53 -0.17 -12.70 12.74
N THR A 54 -0.29 -11.79 11.79
CA THR A 54 -0.77 -12.06 10.43
C THR A 54 0.20 -11.52 9.40
N VAL A 55 0.24 -12.10 8.20
CA VAL A 55 1.16 -11.67 7.14
C VAL A 55 0.91 -10.21 6.75
N GLN A 56 -0.36 -9.84 6.53
CA GLN A 56 -0.75 -8.46 6.21
C GLN A 56 -0.36 -7.50 7.33
N GLY A 57 -0.62 -7.87 8.60
CA GLY A 57 -0.30 -7.04 9.76
C GLY A 57 1.19 -6.75 9.88
N GLU A 58 2.06 -7.76 9.68
CA GLU A 58 3.51 -7.58 9.72
C GLU A 58 4.02 -6.67 8.60
N ILE A 59 3.53 -6.85 7.37
CA ILE A 59 3.96 -6.01 6.25
C ILE A 59 3.50 -4.57 6.45
N GLU A 60 2.23 -4.34 6.82
CA GLU A 60 1.69 -3.00 7.07
C GLU A 60 2.44 -2.30 8.21
N ARG A 61 2.72 -2.98 9.32
CA ARG A 61 3.52 -2.44 10.43
C ARG A 61 4.91 -1.95 9.98
N VAL A 62 5.58 -2.74 9.15
CA VAL A 62 6.90 -2.36 8.60
C VAL A 62 6.76 -1.20 7.61
N LEU A 63 5.71 -1.18 6.78
CA LEU A 63 5.42 -0.06 5.88
C LEU A 63 5.21 1.25 6.65
N HIS A 64 4.42 1.25 7.73
CA HIS A 64 4.22 2.42 8.60
C HIS A 64 5.56 2.95 9.13
N THR A 65 6.45 2.05 9.54
CA THR A 65 7.79 2.43 10.04
C THR A 65 8.67 3.04 8.94
N ILE A 66 8.71 2.40 7.75
CA ILE A 66 9.55 2.85 6.62
C ILE A 66 9.08 4.21 6.09
N LEU A 67 7.77 4.37 5.93
CA LEU A 67 7.15 5.54 5.32
C LEU A 67 6.86 6.66 6.32
N ARG A 68 7.08 6.39 7.62
CA ARG A 68 6.83 7.33 8.72
C ARG A 68 5.40 7.85 8.75
N VAL A 69 4.46 6.96 8.45
CA VAL A 69 3.02 7.19 8.56
C VAL A 69 2.56 6.61 9.88
N PRO A 70 1.90 7.36 10.79
CA PRO A 70 1.36 6.82 12.04
C PRO A 70 0.33 5.73 11.77
N GLU A 71 0.30 4.69 12.62
CA GLU A 71 -0.79 3.72 12.59
C GLU A 71 -2.11 4.41 13.00
N GLY A 72 -3.18 4.15 12.24
CA GLY A 72 -4.49 4.75 12.52
C GLY A 72 -4.71 6.14 11.90
N ASP A 73 -3.80 6.61 11.05
CA ASP A 73 -4.04 7.81 10.25
C ASP A 73 -4.98 7.48 9.10
N ASP A 74 -6.24 7.92 9.23
CA ASP A 74 -7.28 7.69 8.20
C ASP A 74 -7.01 8.45 6.90
N ASN A 75 -6.11 9.44 6.92
CA ASN A 75 -5.79 10.24 5.73
C ASN A 75 -4.86 9.51 4.75
N GLU A 76 -4.14 8.48 5.22
CA GLU A 76 -3.26 7.68 4.37
C GLU A 76 -3.17 6.23 4.84
N PRO A 77 -4.21 5.42 4.65
CA PRO A 77 -4.23 4.04 5.08
C PRO A 77 -3.28 3.20 4.20
N LEU A 78 -2.16 2.73 4.76
CA LEU A 78 -1.24 1.80 4.12
C LEU A 78 -1.82 0.37 4.13
N ARG A 79 -2.94 0.19 3.44
CA ARG A 79 -3.68 -1.08 3.43
C ARG A 79 -3.38 -1.91 2.19
N LEU A 80 -2.93 -3.15 2.40
CA LEU A 80 -2.68 -4.09 1.33
C LEU A 80 -3.97 -4.77 0.83
N THR A 81 -4.12 -4.84 -0.48
CA THR A 81 -5.14 -5.67 -1.15
C THR A 81 -4.47 -6.87 -1.77
N VAL A 82 -4.90 -8.08 -1.39
CA VAL A 82 -4.27 -9.35 -1.79
C VAL A 82 -5.07 -10.08 -2.86
N ALA A 83 -4.38 -10.83 -3.72
CA ALA A 83 -4.98 -11.66 -4.74
C ALA A 83 -5.87 -12.77 -4.15
N GLY A 84 -5.40 -13.43 -3.09
CA GLY A 84 -6.17 -14.45 -2.37
C GLY A 84 -5.71 -14.55 -0.92
N ARG A 85 -6.64 -14.53 0.03
CA ARG A 85 -6.33 -14.72 1.44
C ARG A 85 -5.97 -16.19 1.68
N THR A 86 -5.05 -16.40 2.61
CA THR A 86 -4.71 -17.74 3.14
C THR A 86 -5.14 -17.84 4.58
N ASP A 87 -5.48 -19.04 5.01
CA ASP A 87 -5.85 -19.35 6.38
C ASP A 87 -4.62 -19.58 7.27
N THR A 88 -4.84 -19.80 8.56
CA THR A 88 -3.80 -20.08 9.55
C THR A 88 -2.90 -21.24 9.12
N GLY A 89 -1.59 -21.05 9.21
CA GLY A 89 -0.58 -22.07 8.90
C GLY A 89 -0.33 -22.28 7.41
N VAL A 90 -1.06 -21.63 6.50
CA VAL A 90 -0.90 -21.81 5.05
C VAL A 90 0.27 -21.00 4.53
N HIS A 91 1.18 -21.67 3.83
CA HIS A 91 2.34 -21.05 3.17
C HIS A 91 1.95 -20.50 1.79
N ALA A 92 2.73 -19.56 1.28
CA ALA A 92 2.66 -19.14 -0.11
C ALA A 92 4.06 -19.02 -0.70
N SER A 93 4.31 -19.74 -1.78
CA SER A 93 5.56 -19.59 -2.55
C SER A 93 5.53 -18.37 -3.47
N HIS A 94 4.34 -17.92 -3.86
CA HIS A 94 4.13 -16.74 -4.67
C HIS A 94 2.74 -16.16 -4.37
N GLN A 95 2.71 -15.10 -3.60
CA GLN A 95 1.52 -14.30 -3.33
C GLN A 95 1.67 -12.94 -4.01
N VAL A 96 0.55 -12.37 -4.42
CA VAL A 96 0.51 -11.03 -5.02
C VAL A 96 -0.43 -10.15 -4.22
N CYS A 97 0.03 -8.95 -3.90
CA CYS A 97 -0.83 -7.90 -3.36
C CYS A 97 -0.52 -6.55 -4.01
N HIS A 98 -1.37 -5.56 -3.77
CA HIS A 98 -1.07 -4.19 -4.16
C HIS A 98 -1.26 -3.22 -3.00
N LEU A 99 -0.56 -2.10 -3.09
CA LEU A 99 -0.64 -0.95 -2.21
C LEU A 99 -0.89 0.30 -3.06
N ASP A 100 -1.92 1.07 -2.71
CA ASP A 100 -2.11 2.42 -3.22
C ASP A 100 -1.44 3.40 -2.26
N ILE A 101 -0.56 4.25 -2.78
CA ILE A 101 0.24 5.19 -2.00
C ILE A 101 0.46 6.46 -2.79
N ASN A 102 0.49 7.62 -2.14
CA ASN A 102 0.87 8.84 -2.83
C ASN A 102 2.40 8.92 -3.02
N GLU A 103 2.82 9.59 -4.10
CA GLU A 103 4.24 9.71 -4.46
C GLU A 103 5.07 10.40 -3.38
N GLU A 104 4.50 11.40 -2.70
CA GLU A 104 5.18 12.12 -1.63
C GLU A 104 5.51 11.21 -0.45
N THR A 105 4.55 10.39 -0.03
CA THR A 105 4.77 9.40 1.04
C THR A 105 5.74 8.32 0.60
N LEU A 106 5.62 7.83 -0.64
CA LEU A 106 6.57 6.86 -1.17
C LEU A 106 8.01 7.42 -1.18
N ALA A 107 8.20 8.69 -1.53
CA ALA A 107 9.51 9.33 -1.53
C ALA A 107 10.18 9.37 -0.14
N ARG A 108 9.41 9.31 0.95
CA ARG A 108 9.96 9.28 2.34
C ARG A 108 10.87 8.08 2.60
N CYS A 109 10.66 6.96 1.89
CA CYS A 109 11.48 5.77 2.06
C CYS A 109 12.90 5.91 1.48
N VAL A 110 13.18 6.90 0.63
CA VAL A 110 14.49 7.07 -0.01
C VAL A 110 15.57 7.45 1.02
N GLY A 111 15.28 8.43 1.90
CA GLY A 111 16.24 8.92 2.88
C GLY A 111 17.52 9.43 2.20
N HIS A 112 18.67 8.85 2.57
CA HIS A 112 19.99 9.20 1.98
C HIS A 112 20.40 8.28 0.81
N MET A 113 19.55 7.36 0.39
CA MET A 113 19.87 6.45 -0.72
C MET A 113 19.70 7.18 -2.05
N GLN A 114 20.69 7.02 -2.94
CA GLN A 114 20.62 7.54 -4.31
C GLN A 114 20.01 6.50 -5.25
N VAL A 115 18.73 6.16 -5.01
CA VAL A 115 17.98 5.15 -5.78
C VAL A 115 16.53 5.60 -5.92
N GLU A 116 15.84 5.05 -6.91
CA GLU A 116 14.41 5.27 -7.12
C GLU A 116 13.58 4.84 -5.90
N PRO A 117 12.46 5.53 -5.60
CA PRO A 117 11.64 5.27 -4.41
C PRO A 117 11.17 3.82 -4.29
N VAL A 118 10.73 3.19 -5.38
CA VAL A 118 10.27 1.79 -5.39
C VAL A 118 11.42 0.83 -5.03
N MET A 119 12.63 1.11 -5.53
CA MET A 119 13.82 0.32 -5.18
C MET A 119 14.23 0.52 -3.72
N ALA A 120 14.13 1.76 -3.21
CA ALA A 120 14.39 2.05 -1.80
C ALA A 120 13.42 1.29 -0.89
N LEU A 121 12.12 1.32 -1.22
CA LEU A 121 11.08 0.60 -0.50
C LEU A 121 11.35 -0.92 -0.50
N THR A 122 11.66 -1.49 -1.65
CA THR A 122 11.99 -2.92 -1.80
C THR A 122 13.12 -3.32 -0.86
N ARG A 123 14.26 -2.60 -0.91
CA ARG A 123 15.44 -2.90 -0.06
C ARG A 123 15.13 -2.78 1.43
N ARG A 124 14.32 -1.79 1.82
CA ARG A 124 13.95 -1.59 3.23
C ARG A 124 13.01 -2.69 3.72
N LEU A 125 12.00 -3.05 2.93
CA LEU A 125 11.11 -4.16 3.26
C LEU A 125 11.85 -5.47 3.40
N GLN A 126 12.71 -5.83 2.42
CA GLN A 126 13.54 -7.03 2.48
C GLN A 126 14.45 -7.09 3.72
N ARG A 127 14.85 -5.94 4.25
CA ARG A 127 15.75 -5.85 5.41
C ARG A 127 15.01 -5.84 6.76
N MET A 128 13.79 -5.34 6.79
CA MET A 128 13.05 -5.09 8.03
C MET A 128 11.96 -6.11 8.30
N LEU A 129 11.49 -6.82 7.29
CA LEU A 129 10.55 -7.92 7.47
C LEU A 129 11.23 -9.10 8.17
N PRO A 130 10.47 -9.87 8.95
CA PRO A 130 10.97 -11.11 9.55
C PRO A 130 11.29 -12.15 8.47
N ASN A 131 12.14 -13.12 8.81
CA ASN A 131 12.68 -14.10 7.86
C ASN A 131 11.63 -15.02 7.22
N ASP A 132 10.45 -15.11 7.80
CA ASP A 132 9.32 -15.88 7.29
C ASP A 132 8.46 -15.15 6.25
N ILE A 133 8.84 -13.90 5.89
CA ILE A 133 8.27 -13.15 4.77
C ILE A 133 9.38 -12.70 3.82
N ALA A 134 9.30 -13.08 2.55
CA ALA A 134 10.27 -12.72 1.51
C ALA A 134 9.60 -11.89 0.41
N ILE A 135 10.08 -10.67 0.17
CA ILE A 135 9.67 -9.85 -0.96
C ILE A 135 10.46 -10.25 -2.20
N HIS A 136 9.79 -10.72 -3.24
CA HIS A 136 10.40 -11.06 -4.52
C HIS A 136 10.61 -9.80 -5.38
N SER A 137 9.55 -9.01 -5.55
CA SER A 137 9.62 -7.76 -6.32
C SER A 137 8.56 -6.76 -5.90
N ILE A 138 8.87 -5.47 -6.07
CA ILE A 138 7.90 -4.38 -6.03
C ILE A 138 8.04 -3.59 -7.32
N LYS A 139 6.92 -3.30 -7.99
CA LYS A 139 6.87 -2.56 -9.24
C LYS A 139 5.62 -1.69 -9.26
N GLU A 140 5.65 -0.61 -10.03
CA GLU A 140 4.42 0.09 -10.38
C GLU A 140 3.50 -0.86 -11.13
N ALA A 141 2.24 -0.88 -10.73
CA ALA A 141 1.24 -1.73 -11.35
C ALA A 141 0.79 -1.13 -12.70
N PRO A 142 0.48 -1.97 -13.69
CA PRO A 142 -0.15 -1.47 -14.92
C PRO A 142 -1.49 -0.81 -14.62
N GLU A 143 -1.91 0.08 -15.49
CA GLU A 143 -3.21 0.74 -15.39
C GLU A 143 -4.36 -0.28 -15.27
N GLY A 144 -5.29 -0.03 -14.37
CA GLY A 144 -6.43 -0.93 -14.12
C GLY A 144 -6.10 -2.20 -13.33
N PHE A 145 -4.83 -2.41 -12.93
CA PHE A 145 -4.47 -3.59 -12.13
C PHE A 145 -5.11 -3.55 -10.75
N ASP A 146 -5.72 -4.66 -10.37
CA ASP A 146 -6.18 -4.95 -9.01
C ASP A 146 -5.75 -6.38 -8.64
N ALA A 147 -5.00 -6.55 -7.55
CA ALA A 147 -4.45 -7.86 -7.19
C ALA A 147 -5.53 -8.94 -7.02
N ARG A 148 -6.71 -8.56 -6.49
CA ARG A 148 -7.81 -9.49 -6.27
C ARG A 148 -8.55 -9.87 -7.55
N PHE A 149 -8.81 -8.88 -8.42
CA PHE A 149 -9.65 -9.06 -9.59
C PHE A 149 -8.87 -9.33 -10.88
N SER A 150 -7.59 -8.95 -10.95
CA SER A 150 -6.73 -9.21 -12.10
C SER A 150 -6.00 -10.56 -12.03
N ALA A 151 -6.23 -11.38 -10.96
CA ALA A 151 -5.63 -12.70 -10.86
C ALA A 151 -6.26 -13.66 -11.89
N LEU A 152 -5.44 -14.17 -12.81
CA LEU A 152 -5.87 -15.10 -13.85
C LEU A 152 -5.96 -16.54 -13.33
N GLU A 153 -5.10 -16.90 -12.38
CA GLU A 153 -5.01 -18.25 -11.82
C GLU A 153 -4.58 -18.19 -10.34
N ARG A 154 -5.04 -19.18 -9.57
CA ARG A 154 -4.57 -19.46 -8.20
C ARG A 154 -4.34 -20.94 -8.08
N THR A 155 -3.07 -21.33 -7.89
CA THR A 155 -2.67 -22.74 -7.75
C THR A 155 -2.53 -23.09 -6.28
N TYR A 156 -3.14 -24.17 -5.85
CA TYR A 156 -3.05 -24.71 -4.49
C TYR A 156 -2.45 -26.11 -4.52
N VAL A 157 -1.50 -26.37 -3.61
CA VAL A 157 -0.86 -27.66 -3.44
C VAL A 157 -1.14 -28.18 -2.04
N TYR A 158 -1.88 -29.28 -1.95
CA TYR A 158 -2.12 -30.00 -0.70
C TYR A 158 -1.15 -31.18 -0.62
N ARG A 159 -0.35 -31.22 0.44
CA ARG A 159 0.56 -32.33 0.72
C ARG A 159 -0.04 -33.18 1.83
N ILE A 160 -0.34 -34.44 1.51
CA ILE A 160 -0.92 -35.38 2.44
C ILE A 160 0.13 -36.48 2.68
N ALA A 161 0.55 -36.63 3.95
CA ALA A 161 1.36 -37.75 4.38
C ALA A 161 0.46 -38.76 5.12
N ASP A 162 0.50 -40.01 4.71
CA ASP A 162 -0.16 -41.07 5.42
C ASP A 162 0.88 -41.89 6.25
N ARG A 163 0.44 -42.67 7.24
CA ARG A 163 1.32 -43.37 8.17
C ARG A 163 2.26 -44.40 7.52
N SER A 164 2.03 -44.79 6.28
CA SER A 164 2.90 -45.71 5.54
C SER A 164 4.14 -45.02 4.95
N SER A 165 4.23 -43.69 5.00
CA SER A 165 5.38 -42.90 4.49
C SER A 165 6.37 -42.49 5.58
N GLU A 166 6.22 -42.98 6.81
CA GLU A 166 7.13 -42.76 7.96
C GLU A 166 8.20 -43.84 8.11
N ILE A 167 8.71 -44.43 7.02
CA ILE A 167 9.82 -45.37 7.04
C ILE A 167 11.06 -44.78 6.37
#